data_f5d63583504a9e5407524ebf82bbe8f9
#
_entry.id   f5d63583504a9e5407524ebf82bbe8f9
#
_cell.length_a   1.000
_cell.length_b   1.000
_cell.length_c   1.000
_cell.angle_alpha   90.00
_cell.angle_beta   90.00
_cell.angle_gamma   90.00
#
_symmetry.space_group_name_H-M   'P 1'
#
loop_
_entity.id
_entity.type
_entity.pdbx_description
1 polymer ?
#
loop_
_entity_poly.entity_id
_entity_poly.type
_entity_poly.pdbx_seq_one_letter_code
_entity_poly.pdbx_strand_id
1 'polypeptide(L)'
;MNTEFDFIDLYLLIQETKKINFSSEKTINKLYDKYLSNYKIIGKLNKKSFKKFLKEDNYYKRSEILDHLPSGYKTLVIKKKIYNSDLQCDKKTNKGNQLKNLPNWNKLRNRDIYHKSHIIARELGGKRIYHSSGEYYNGFIGTEHANVGRNGQSGMRYVEGIIRDHLCENKNNYIVYECRVIYKRPKDIIPIFIVIIIGSGDCSINEIYFVWNTQEGYIIDYKTGNYLPYDKKIQA
;
A
#
# COMPACT_ATOMS: atom_id res chain seq x y z
N MET A 1 8.83 -17.43 -10.25
CA MET A 1 9.68 -16.64 -11.16
C MET A 1 9.95 -15.30 -10.52
N ASN A 2 11.20 -14.96 -10.29
CA ASN A 2 11.57 -13.62 -9.82
C ASN A 2 11.68 -12.70 -11.03
N THR A 3 10.62 -11.99 -11.36
CA THR A 3 10.62 -11.01 -12.45
C THR A 3 11.42 -9.78 -12.02
N GLU A 4 12.40 -9.39 -12.82
CA GLU A 4 13.15 -8.15 -12.62
C GLU A 4 12.48 -7.00 -13.36
N PHE A 5 12.32 -5.88 -12.67
CA PHE A 5 11.69 -4.69 -13.22
C PHE A 5 12.67 -3.51 -13.26
N ASP A 6 12.59 -2.69 -14.28
CA ASP A 6 12.97 -1.30 -14.16
C ASP A 6 11.75 -0.44 -13.77
N PHE A 7 11.96 0.88 -13.59
CA PHE A 7 10.86 1.76 -13.23
C PHE A 7 9.84 1.95 -14.35
N ILE A 8 10.25 1.76 -15.61
CA ILE A 8 9.36 1.86 -16.77
C ILE A 8 8.45 0.63 -16.81
N ASP A 9 9.03 -0.56 -16.62
CA ASP A 9 8.27 -1.82 -16.55
C ASP A 9 7.24 -1.80 -15.43
N LEU A 10 7.64 -1.31 -14.26
CA LEU A 10 6.73 -1.15 -13.13
C LEU A 10 5.59 -0.16 -13.44
N TYR A 11 5.90 0.94 -14.11
CA TYR A 11 4.89 1.90 -14.56
C TYR A 11 3.91 1.27 -15.53
N LEU A 12 4.38 0.56 -16.55
CA LEU A 12 3.54 -0.14 -17.53
C LEU A 12 2.64 -1.17 -16.84
N LEU A 13 3.18 -1.94 -15.91
CA LEU A 13 2.39 -2.89 -15.12
C LEU A 13 1.28 -2.21 -14.32
N ILE A 14 1.56 -1.07 -13.71
CA ILE A 14 0.56 -0.25 -13.01
C ILE A 14 -0.54 0.20 -13.97
N GLN A 15 -0.19 0.68 -15.18
CA GLN A 15 -1.18 1.12 -16.17
C GLN A 15 -2.04 -0.04 -16.67
N GLU A 16 -1.47 -1.21 -16.95
CA GLU A 16 -2.22 -2.40 -17.34
C GLU A 16 -3.17 -2.85 -16.22
N THR A 17 -2.71 -2.82 -14.98
CA THR A 17 -3.53 -3.16 -13.82
C THR A 17 -4.75 -2.25 -13.67
N LYS A 18 -4.63 -0.96 -14.00
CA LYS A 18 -5.75 -0.01 -13.97
C LYS A 18 -6.86 -0.35 -14.97
N LYS A 19 -6.56 -1.10 -16.03
CA LYS A 19 -7.55 -1.53 -17.04
C LYS A 19 -8.43 -2.67 -16.54
N ILE A 20 -8.05 -3.35 -15.46
CA ILE A 20 -8.81 -4.47 -14.91
C ILE A 20 -10.20 -3.98 -14.43
N ASN A 21 -11.23 -4.73 -14.78
CA ASN A 21 -12.59 -4.45 -14.32
C ASN A 21 -12.86 -5.07 -12.95
N PHE A 22 -12.61 -4.32 -11.89
CA PHE A 22 -12.86 -4.75 -10.51
C PHE A 22 -14.34 -4.82 -10.11
N SER A 23 -15.25 -4.38 -10.97
CA SER A 23 -16.69 -4.48 -10.72
C SER A 23 -17.28 -5.83 -11.19
N SER A 24 -16.47 -6.68 -11.82
CA SER A 24 -16.86 -8.00 -12.27
C SER A 24 -16.47 -9.04 -11.23
N GLU A 25 -17.46 -9.77 -10.72
CA GLU A 25 -17.26 -10.90 -9.80
C GLU A 25 -16.26 -11.93 -10.35
N LYS A 26 -16.40 -12.30 -11.64
CA LYS A 26 -15.48 -13.22 -12.33
C LYS A 26 -14.04 -12.71 -12.32
N THR A 27 -13.84 -11.40 -12.49
CA THR A 27 -12.52 -10.78 -12.45
C THR A 27 -11.95 -10.81 -11.04
N ILE A 28 -12.78 -10.48 -10.04
CA ILE A 28 -12.38 -10.50 -8.63
C ILE A 28 -12.00 -11.91 -8.20
N ASN A 29 -12.80 -12.93 -8.54
CA ASN A 29 -12.49 -14.32 -8.21
C ASN A 29 -11.19 -14.78 -8.86
N LYS A 30 -10.96 -14.48 -10.15
CA LYS A 30 -9.68 -14.77 -10.80
C LYS A 30 -8.49 -14.07 -10.13
N LEU A 31 -8.68 -12.85 -9.65
CA LEU A 31 -7.66 -12.12 -8.93
C LEU A 31 -7.44 -12.72 -7.53
N TYR A 32 -8.51 -13.12 -6.84
CA TYR A 32 -8.41 -13.83 -5.57
C TYR A 32 -7.64 -15.13 -5.72
N ASP A 33 -7.98 -15.95 -6.69
CA ASP A 33 -7.32 -17.24 -6.91
C ASP A 33 -5.87 -17.08 -7.35
N LYS A 34 -5.58 -16.10 -8.20
CA LYS A 34 -4.25 -15.91 -8.80
C LYS A 34 -3.31 -15.08 -7.94
N TYR A 35 -3.81 -14.05 -7.24
CA TYR A 35 -2.98 -13.04 -6.58
C TYR A 35 -3.26 -12.88 -5.09
N LEU A 36 -4.45 -13.22 -4.61
CA LEU A 36 -4.83 -13.01 -3.21
C LEU A 36 -4.61 -14.24 -2.34
N SER A 37 -4.63 -15.44 -2.91
CA SER A 37 -4.18 -16.65 -2.21
C SER A 37 -2.68 -16.65 -1.95
N ASN A 38 -1.94 -15.81 -2.68
CA ASN A 38 -0.49 -15.71 -2.61
C ASN A 38 -0.10 -14.23 -2.75
N TYR A 39 0.00 -13.52 -1.64
CA TYR A 39 0.69 -12.22 -1.55
C TYR A 39 2.17 -12.42 -1.85
N LYS A 40 2.47 -12.72 -3.10
CA LYS A 40 3.84 -12.98 -3.49
C LYS A 40 4.49 -11.67 -3.86
N ILE A 41 5.72 -11.54 -3.42
CA ILE A 41 6.73 -10.73 -4.09
C ILE A 41 6.47 -10.85 -5.58
N ILE A 42 6.10 -9.76 -6.22
CA ILE A 42 5.82 -9.75 -7.66
C ILE A 42 7.13 -9.80 -8.42
N GLY A 43 8.18 -9.22 -7.82
CA GLY A 43 9.48 -9.17 -8.42
C GLY A 43 10.46 -8.32 -7.61
N LYS A 44 11.55 -7.97 -8.24
CA LYS A 44 12.61 -7.12 -7.71
C LYS A 44 13.01 -6.06 -8.74
N LEU A 45 13.59 -4.96 -8.29
CA LEU A 45 14.22 -4.00 -9.19
C LEU A 45 15.49 -4.62 -9.80
N ASN A 46 15.74 -4.38 -11.09
CA ASN A 46 17.03 -4.73 -11.69
C ASN A 46 18.16 -3.95 -11.01
N LYS A 47 19.39 -4.43 -11.15
CA LYS A 47 20.57 -3.90 -10.45
C LYS A 47 20.75 -2.38 -10.60
N LYS A 48 20.48 -1.81 -11.78
CA LYS A 48 20.61 -0.37 -12.05
C LYS A 48 19.54 0.42 -11.31
N SER A 49 18.28 0.02 -11.45
CA SER A 49 17.14 0.66 -10.79
C SER A 49 17.23 0.52 -9.27
N PHE A 50 17.69 -0.62 -8.76
CA PHE A 50 17.87 -0.83 -7.33
C PHE A 50 18.95 0.08 -6.73
N LYS A 51 20.11 0.22 -7.38
CA LYS A 51 21.15 1.15 -6.93
C LYS A 51 20.64 2.60 -6.92
N LYS A 52 19.86 3.00 -7.92
CA LYS A 52 19.23 4.32 -7.96
C LYS A 52 18.23 4.47 -6.81
N PHE A 53 17.38 3.47 -6.60
CA PHE A 53 16.38 3.44 -5.53
C PHE A 53 16.99 3.65 -4.14
N LEU A 54 18.11 2.99 -3.82
CA LEU A 54 18.78 3.12 -2.53
C LEU A 54 19.43 4.49 -2.31
N LYS A 55 19.85 5.18 -3.39
CA LYS A 55 20.53 6.47 -3.33
C LYS A 55 19.60 7.67 -3.25
N GLU A 56 18.38 7.54 -3.74
CA GLU A 56 17.41 8.63 -3.73
C GLU A 56 17.03 9.01 -2.30
N ASP A 57 16.89 10.32 -2.07
CA ASP A 57 16.48 10.86 -0.78
C ASP A 57 15.03 10.53 -0.42
N ASN A 58 14.71 10.73 0.85
CA ASN A 58 13.34 10.67 1.31
C ASN A 58 12.49 11.70 0.57
N TYR A 59 11.31 11.30 0.13
CA TYR A 59 10.36 12.23 -0.44
C TYR A 59 8.91 11.91 -0.11
N TYR A 60 8.13 12.96 -0.11
CA TYR A 60 6.68 12.92 -0.03
C TYR A 60 6.17 13.71 -1.21
N LYS A 61 5.65 13.06 -2.22
CA LYS A 61 5.20 13.79 -3.40
C LYS A 61 3.91 13.24 -3.96
N ARG A 62 3.24 14.11 -4.67
CA ARG A 62 2.23 13.75 -5.62
C ARG A 62 2.87 12.85 -6.66
N SER A 63 2.27 11.68 -6.93
CA SER A 63 2.83 10.77 -7.92
C SER A 63 2.70 11.38 -9.30
N GLU A 64 3.80 11.57 -9.99
CA GLU A 64 3.84 11.94 -11.41
C GLU A 64 3.29 10.84 -12.32
N ILE A 65 3.25 9.61 -11.81
CA ILE A 65 2.73 8.43 -12.51
C ILE A 65 1.20 8.45 -12.57
N LEU A 66 0.56 9.19 -11.67
CA LEU A 66 -0.88 9.32 -11.59
C LEU A 66 -1.26 10.73 -12.02
N ASP A 67 -1.72 10.89 -13.24
CA ASP A 67 -2.09 12.19 -13.79
C ASP A 67 -3.14 12.91 -12.97
N HIS A 68 -3.86 12.18 -12.12
CA HIS A 68 -4.96 12.72 -11.35
C HIS A 68 -5.05 12.12 -9.95
N LEU A 69 -5.19 13.00 -8.95
CA LEU A 69 -5.47 12.64 -7.57
C LEU A 69 -6.97 12.76 -7.27
N PRO A 70 -7.53 11.87 -6.44
CA PRO A 70 -8.85 12.09 -5.87
C PRO A 70 -8.88 13.42 -5.11
N SER A 71 -10.04 14.10 -5.14
CA SER A 71 -10.23 15.34 -4.41
C SER A 71 -9.89 15.17 -2.92
N GLY A 72 -9.09 16.07 -2.39
CA GLY A 72 -8.66 16.07 -0.99
C GLY A 72 -7.35 15.34 -0.70
N TYR A 73 -6.73 14.65 -1.68
CA TYR A 73 -5.42 14.05 -1.51
C TYR A 73 -4.30 14.94 -2.04
N LYS A 74 -3.23 15.02 -1.26
CA LYS A 74 -2.03 15.78 -1.63
C LYS A 74 -0.79 14.90 -1.79
N THR A 75 -0.78 13.71 -1.16
CA THR A 75 0.33 12.77 -1.20
C THR A 75 -0.17 11.38 -1.51
N LEU A 76 0.39 10.75 -2.52
CA LEU A 76 0.11 9.36 -2.89
C LEU A 76 1.36 8.48 -2.94
N VAL A 77 2.53 9.08 -2.87
CA VAL A 77 3.80 8.36 -2.80
C VAL A 77 4.58 8.88 -1.62
N ILE A 78 5.02 7.97 -0.79
CA ILE A 78 5.96 8.24 0.30
C ILE A 78 7.16 7.32 0.11
N LYS A 79 8.36 7.90 0.13
CA LYS A 79 9.63 7.19 0.19
C LYS A 79 10.39 7.63 1.44
N LYS A 80 10.86 6.67 2.22
CA LYS A 80 11.59 6.93 3.46
C LYS A 80 12.70 5.89 3.66
N LYS A 81 13.86 6.34 4.12
CA LYS A 81 14.85 5.48 4.79
C LYS A 81 14.39 5.25 6.21
N ILE A 82 14.30 4.00 6.60
CA ILE A 82 13.87 3.56 7.93
C ILE A 82 15.06 2.87 8.58
N TYR A 83 15.39 3.30 9.79
CA TYR A 83 16.45 2.74 10.60
C TYR A 83 15.86 2.00 11.81
N ASN A 84 16.65 1.18 12.47
CA ASN A 84 16.23 0.53 13.72
C ASN A 84 15.75 1.56 14.76
N SER A 85 16.39 2.75 14.84
CA SER A 85 15.98 3.85 15.73
C SER A 85 14.60 4.45 15.43
N ASP A 86 14.07 4.24 14.22
CA ASP A 86 12.72 4.69 13.86
C ASP A 86 11.64 3.76 14.39
N LEU A 87 12.00 2.50 14.71
CA LEU A 87 11.05 1.50 15.17
C LEU A 87 10.46 1.89 16.53
N GLN A 88 9.17 1.71 16.67
CA GLN A 88 8.44 2.00 17.92
C GLN A 88 7.99 0.69 18.58
N CYS A 89 8.96 -0.17 18.93
CA CYS A 89 8.70 -1.53 19.41
C CYS A 89 7.96 -1.59 20.76
N ASP A 90 8.09 -0.56 21.64
CA ASP A 90 7.67 -0.68 23.05
C ASP A 90 6.64 0.35 23.55
N LYS A 91 6.18 1.23 22.69
CA LYS A 91 5.21 2.22 23.15
C LYS A 91 3.80 1.66 23.00
N LYS A 92 3.21 1.15 24.11
CA LYS A 92 1.75 1.03 24.25
C LYS A 92 1.13 2.33 23.75
N THR A 93 0.71 2.32 22.50
CA THR A 93 0.26 3.52 21.84
C THR A 93 -1.10 3.88 22.38
N ASN A 94 -1.18 5.00 23.09
CA ASN A 94 -2.46 5.57 23.44
C ASN A 94 -3.37 5.55 22.21
N LYS A 95 -4.54 4.94 22.32
CA LYS A 95 -5.57 4.77 21.29
C LYS A 95 -6.05 6.09 20.64
N GLY A 96 -5.47 7.23 21.03
CA GLY A 96 -6.03 8.55 20.79
C GLY A 96 -5.67 9.26 19.48
N ASN A 97 -4.89 8.67 18.58
CA ASN A 97 -4.40 9.42 17.43
C ASN A 97 -4.51 8.69 16.09
N GLN A 98 -5.70 8.18 15.82
CA GLN A 98 -6.09 7.73 14.50
C GLN A 98 -6.08 8.90 13.50
N LEU A 99 -5.98 8.59 12.22
CA LEU A 99 -6.10 9.52 11.11
C LEU A 99 -7.46 10.26 11.17
N LYS A 100 -7.56 11.34 11.97
CA LYS A 100 -8.85 11.98 12.28
C LYS A 100 -9.52 12.53 11.02
N ASN A 101 -8.75 13.17 10.15
CA ASN A 101 -9.25 13.91 8.97
C ASN A 101 -8.86 13.23 7.66
N LEU A 102 -8.97 11.89 7.59
CA LEU A 102 -8.66 11.19 6.36
C LEU A 102 -9.55 11.70 5.22
N PRO A 103 -8.97 12.19 4.11
CA PRO A 103 -9.72 12.65 2.96
C PRO A 103 -10.76 11.62 2.51
N ASN A 104 -11.93 12.10 2.16
CA ASN A 104 -13.08 11.31 1.70
C ASN A 104 -13.66 10.29 2.71
N TRP A 105 -13.10 10.11 3.90
CA TRP A 105 -13.63 9.17 4.90
C TRP A 105 -15.11 9.45 5.23
N ASN A 106 -15.48 10.72 5.33
CA ASN A 106 -16.85 11.12 5.66
C ASN A 106 -17.83 10.92 4.49
N LYS A 107 -17.35 10.64 3.28
CA LYS A 107 -18.19 10.33 2.12
C LYS A 107 -18.65 8.87 2.10
N LEU A 108 -18.02 8.00 2.89
CA LEU A 108 -18.39 6.59 3.01
C LEU A 108 -19.73 6.48 3.75
N ARG A 109 -20.73 5.86 3.12
CA ARG A 109 -22.03 5.56 3.74
C ARG A 109 -21.93 4.42 4.75
N ASN A 110 -21.20 3.39 4.38
CA ASN A 110 -20.88 2.25 5.25
C ASN A 110 -19.37 2.07 5.33
N ARG A 111 -18.86 1.72 6.51
CA ARG A 111 -17.42 1.68 6.82
C ARG A 111 -16.94 0.34 7.36
N ASP A 112 -17.80 -0.66 7.45
CA ASP A 112 -17.52 -1.90 8.17
C ASP A 112 -16.32 -2.68 7.61
N ILE A 113 -16.11 -2.57 6.27
CA ILE A 113 -14.97 -3.23 5.61
C ILE A 113 -13.75 -2.32 5.44
N TYR A 114 -13.83 -1.05 5.88
CA TYR A 114 -12.79 -0.06 5.64
C TYR A 114 -12.01 0.30 6.88
N HIS A 115 -10.71 0.47 6.70
CA HIS A 115 -9.79 1.00 7.68
C HIS A 115 -9.19 2.32 7.21
N LYS A 116 -8.87 3.19 8.14
CA LYS A 116 -7.98 4.33 7.92
C LYS A 116 -6.55 3.81 7.94
N SER A 117 -6.07 3.43 6.76
CA SER A 117 -4.76 2.81 6.60
C SER A 117 -3.66 3.84 6.49
N HIS A 118 -2.49 3.56 7.09
CA HIS A 118 -1.29 4.37 6.95
C HIS A 118 -0.53 3.98 5.69
N ILE A 119 0.11 4.94 5.02
CA ILE A 119 1.04 4.67 3.92
C ILE A 119 2.37 4.14 4.48
N ILE A 120 2.86 4.73 5.57
CA ILE A 120 3.93 4.19 6.40
C ILE A 120 3.36 3.89 7.77
N ALA A 121 3.52 2.66 8.23
CA ALA A 121 3.06 2.26 9.55
C ALA A 121 3.67 3.10 10.67
N ARG A 122 2.90 3.27 11.73
CA ARG A 122 3.38 4.00 12.91
C ARG A 122 4.59 3.33 13.54
N GLU A 123 4.58 2.00 13.61
CA GLU A 123 5.69 1.20 14.15
C GLU A 123 6.99 1.34 13.34
N LEU A 124 6.91 1.73 12.07
CA LEU A 124 8.04 2.05 11.20
C LEU A 124 8.41 3.54 11.20
N GLY A 125 8.01 4.27 12.23
CA GLY A 125 8.27 5.71 12.33
C GLY A 125 7.43 6.57 11.38
N GLY A 126 6.33 6.03 10.86
CA GLY A 126 5.29 6.76 10.14
C GLY A 126 4.48 7.63 11.10
N LYS A 127 5.13 8.65 11.70
CA LYS A 127 4.40 9.65 12.48
C LYS A 127 3.37 10.33 11.60
N ARG A 128 2.39 10.99 12.20
CA ARG A 128 1.54 11.92 11.49
C ARG A 128 2.44 12.83 10.68
N ILE A 129 2.48 12.62 9.38
CA ILE A 129 3.13 13.55 8.47
C ILE A 129 2.11 14.67 8.26
N TYR A 130 1.98 15.47 9.30
CA TYR A 130 1.29 16.74 9.27
C TYR A 130 2.34 17.78 8.96
N HIS A 131 2.37 18.24 7.75
CA HIS A 131 2.96 19.54 7.52
C HIS A 131 1.94 20.60 7.93
N SER A 132 2.35 21.66 8.59
CA SER A 132 1.50 22.79 8.98
C SER A 132 0.73 23.42 7.81
N SER A 133 1.25 23.27 6.58
CA SER A 133 0.61 23.65 5.32
C SER A 133 -0.44 22.65 4.82
N GLY A 134 -0.65 21.53 5.48
CA GLY A 134 -1.57 20.46 5.04
C GLY A 134 -1.15 19.77 3.74
N GLU A 135 0.13 19.79 3.37
CA GLU A 135 0.63 19.29 2.07
C GLU A 135 0.80 17.78 2.01
N TYR A 136 0.92 17.11 3.17
CA TYR A 136 1.20 15.68 3.23
C TYR A 136 0.20 14.95 4.10
N TYR A 137 -0.20 13.79 3.67
CA TYR A 137 -1.08 12.94 4.42
C TYR A 137 -0.65 11.47 4.37
N ASN A 138 -0.26 10.92 5.52
CA ASN A 138 0.19 9.55 5.65
C ASN A 138 -0.99 8.58 5.80
N GLY A 139 -1.96 8.63 4.89
CA GLY A 139 -3.12 7.76 5.02
C GLY A 139 -3.99 7.67 3.78
N PHE A 140 -4.73 6.59 3.68
CA PHE A 140 -5.72 6.32 2.63
C PHE A 140 -6.84 5.43 3.18
N ILE A 141 -7.92 5.28 2.41
CA ILE A 141 -9.01 4.37 2.76
C ILE A 141 -8.63 2.97 2.26
N GLY A 142 -8.19 2.11 3.16
CA GLY A 142 -7.89 0.72 2.88
C GLY A 142 -9.02 -0.20 3.31
N THR A 143 -9.09 -1.40 2.78
CA THR A 143 -9.91 -2.47 3.34
C THR A 143 -9.19 -3.12 4.53
N GLU A 144 -9.92 -3.81 5.37
CA GLU A 144 -9.32 -4.62 6.43
C GLU A 144 -8.33 -5.63 5.84
N HIS A 145 -8.71 -6.30 4.75
CA HIS A 145 -7.88 -7.29 4.07
C HIS A 145 -6.57 -6.68 3.53
N ALA A 146 -6.62 -5.51 2.88
CA ALA A 146 -5.43 -4.84 2.38
C ALA A 146 -4.51 -4.37 3.51
N ASN A 147 -5.08 -3.95 4.63
CA ASN A 147 -4.31 -3.42 5.75
C ASN A 147 -3.69 -4.52 6.60
N VAL A 148 -4.50 -5.48 7.07
CA VAL A 148 -4.10 -6.50 8.04
C VAL A 148 -3.82 -7.85 7.37
N GLY A 149 -4.50 -8.15 6.26
CA GLY A 149 -4.44 -9.43 5.58
C GLY A 149 -5.11 -10.57 6.35
N ARG A 150 -4.90 -11.78 5.88
CA ARG A 150 -5.32 -13.00 6.57
C ARG A 150 -4.18 -13.51 7.44
N ASN A 151 -4.44 -13.67 8.74
CA ASN A 151 -3.50 -14.28 9.70
C ASN A 151 -2.10 -13.64 9.72
N GLY A 152 -1.97 -12.34 9.37
CA GLY A 152 -0.69 -11.64 9.33
C GLY A 152 0.27 -12.07 8.19
N GLN A 153 -0.20 -12.92 7.26
CA GLN A 153 0.61 -13.42 6.15
C GLN A 153 0.36 -12.68 4.83
N SER A 154 -0.33 -11.55 4.91
CA SER A 154 -0.71 -10.79 3.73
C SER A 154 -1.03 -9.34 4.09
N GLY A 155 -1.33 -8.52 3.07
CA GLY A 155 -1.60 -7.11 3.26
C GLY A 155 -0.34 -6.30 3.59
N MET A 156 -0.55 -5.03 3.91
CA MET A 156 0.56 -4.11 4.24
C MET A 156 1.32 -4.56 5.50
N ARG A 157 0.59 -5.07 6.49
CA ARG A 157 1.17 -5.51 7.76
C ARG A 157 2.22 -6.62 7.60
N TYR A 158 2.07 -7.48 6.61
CA TYR A 158 3.08 -8.50 6.28
C TYR A 158 4.41 -7.86 5.88
N VAL A 159 4.38 -6.88 4.97
CA VAL A 159 5.57 -6.16 4.52
C VAL A 159 6.21 -5.36 5.66
N GLU A 160 5.38 -4.74 6.48
CA GLU A 160 5.82 -4.01 7.68
C GLU A 160 6.55 -4.93 8.66
N GLY A 161 6.05 -6.18 8.81
CA GLY A 161 6.72 -7.22 9.60
C GLY A 161 8.12 -7.55 9.08
N ILE A 162 8.27 -7.77 7.77
CA ILE A 162 9.58 -8.04 7.14
C ILE A 162 10.58 -6.91 7.44
N ILE A 163 10.15 -5.66 7.30
CA ILE A 163 10.99 -4.49 7.57
C ILE A 163 11.42 -4.46 9.03
N ARG A 164 10.47 -4.64 9.94
CA ARG A 164 10.74 -4.62 11.39
C ARG A 164 11.73 -5.72 11.76
N ASP A 165 11.48 -6.95 11.33
CA ASP A 165 12.27 -8.12 11.68
C ASP A 165 13.70 -7.96 11.13
N HIS A 166 13.86 -7.53 9.88
CA HIS A 166 15.17 -7.24 9.31
C HIS A 166 15.96 -6.18 10.09
N LEU A 167 15.31 -5.07 10.47
CA LEU A 167 15.97 -3.99 11.21
C LEU A 167 16.25 -4.35 12.68
N CYS A 168 15.47 -5.24 13.28
CA CYS A 168 15.75 -5.77 14.62
C CYS A 168 16.99 -6.66 14.62
N GLU A 169 17.15 -7.50 13.59
CA GLU A 169 18.30 -8.39 13.42
C GLU A 169 19.55 -7.63 12.96
N ASN A 170 19.41 -6.60 12.14
CA ASN A 170 20.50 -5.86 11.50
C ASN A 170 20.49 -4.38 11.90
N LYS A 171 20.75 -4.09 13.19
CA LYS A 171 20.59 -2.75 13.78
C LYS A 171 21.35 -1.61 13.11
N ASN A 172 22.46 -1.91 12.45
CA ASN A 172 23.30 -0.94 11.73
C ASN A 172 22.88 -0.75 10.27
N ASN A 173 21.85 -1.48 9.82
CA ASN A 173 21.33 -1.38 8.46
C ASN A 173 20.15 -0.40 8.38
N TYR A 174 19.70 -0.15 7.16
CA TYR A 174 18.49 0.61 6.88
C TYR A 174 17.67 -0.08 5.79
N ILE A 175 16.37 0.21 5.79
CA ILE A 175 15.46 -0.13 4.69
C ILE A 175 15.03 1.14 3.99
N VAL A 176 15.15 1.18 2.67
CA VAL A 176 14.43 2.14 1.84
C VAL A 176 13.05 1.55 1.55
N TYR A 177 12.03 2.25 1.99
CA TYR A 177 10.63 1.92 1.80
C TYR A 177 9.97 2.96 0.90
N GLU A 178 9.34 2.53 -0.16
CA GLU A 178 8.50 3.38 -0.99
C GLU A 178 7.12 2.75 -1.12
N CYS A 179 6.08 3.52 -0.84
CA CYS A 179 4.71 3.09 -0.96
C CYS A 179 3.93 4.03 -1.88
N ARG A 180 3.26 3.46 -2.87
CA ARG A 180 2.44 4.15 -3.86
C ARG A 180 1.00 3.69 -3.73
N VAL A 181 0.10 4.62 -3.47
CA VAL A 181 -1.35 4.36 -3.39
C VAL A 181 -1.97 4.68 -4.75
N ILE A 182 -2.57 3.69 -5.39
CA ILE A 182 -3.01 3.75 -6.79
C ILE A 182 -4.53 3.81 -6.89
N TYR A 183 -5.05 4.88 -7.47
CA TYR A 183 -6.46 5.08 -7.81
C TYR A 183 -6.68 4.80 -9.31
N LYS A 184 -7.81 4.19 -9.67
CA LYS A 184 -8.14 3.90 -11.07
C LYS A 184 -8.50 5.18 -11.82
N ARG A 185 -9.25 6.08 -11.19
CA ARG A 185 -9.76 7.33 -11.77
C ARG A 185 -9.58 8.50 -10.80
N PRO A 186 -9.54 9.75 -11.29
CA PRO A 186 -9.35 10.95 -10.45
C PRO A 186 -10.43 11.17 -9.39
N LYS A 187 -11.64 10.68 -9.66
CA LYS A 187 -12.80 10.83 -8.77
C LYS A 187 -13.04 9.65 -7.85
N ASP A 188 -12.22 8.61 -7.94
CA ASP A 188 -12.34 7.45 -7.06
C ASP A 188 -11.89 7.84 -5.66
N ILE A 189 -12.66 7.47 -4.66
CA ILE A 189 -12.34 7.77 -3.26
C ILE A 189 -11.61 6.63 -2.57
N ILE A 190 -11.65 5.43 -3.16
CA ILE A 190 -10.97 4.23 -2.69
C ILE A 190 -9.87 3.88 -3.71
N PRO A 191 -8.61 3.67 -3.28
CA PRO A 191 -7.56 3.16 -4.17
C PRO A 191 -7.85 1.71 -4.56
N ILE A 192 -7.40 1.30 -5.76
CA ILE A 192 -7.59 -0.07 -6.24
C ILE A 192 -6.52 -1.02 -5.71
N PHE A 193 -5.29 -0.52 -5.54
CA PHE A 193 -4.18 -1.29 -4.96
C PHE A 193 -3.06 -0.37 -4.46
N ILE A 194 -2.13 -0.96 -3.74
CA ILE A 194 -0.94 -0.32 -3.22
C ILE A 194 0.29 -1.04 -3.77
N VAL A 195 1.29 -0.30 -4.23
CA VAL A 195 2.61 -0.84 -4.59
C VAL A 195 3.58 -0.48 -3.51
N ILE A 196 4.27 -1.47 -2.97
CA ILE A 196 5.31 -1.29 -1.97
C ILE A 196 6.63 -1.79 -2.54
N ILE A 197 7.66 -0.96 -2.50
CA ILE A 197 9.02 -1.30 -2.90
C ILE A 197 9.89 -1.21 -1.65
N ILE A 198 10.62 -2.26 -1.34
CA ILE A 198 11.57 -2.28 -0.24
C ILE A 198 12.95 -2.70 -0.69
N GLY A 199 13.95 -2.06 -0.13
CA GLY A 199 15.35 -2.40 -0.39
C GLY A 199 16.21 -2.12 0.84
N SER A 200 17.06 -3.09 1.22
CA SER A 200 17.99 -2.93 2.33
C SER A 200 19.34 -2.37 1.88
N GLY A 201 20.01 -1.64 2.77
CA GLY A 201 21.31 -1.04 2.49
C GLY A 201 22.42 -2.06 2.21
N ASP A 202 22.33 -3.26 2.77
CA ASP A 202 23.20 -4.40 2.53
C ASP A 202 22.85 -5.20 1.27
N CYS A 203 21.78 -4.79 0.57
CA CYS A 203 21.27 -5.46 -0.63
C CYS A 203 20.68 -6.87 -0.41
N SER A 204 20.42 -7.29 0.82
CA SER A 204 19.81 -8.58 1.12
C SER A 204 18.30 -8.59 0.79
N ILE A 205 17.64 -7.43 0.82
CA ILE A 205 16.24 -7.23 0.43
C ILE A 205 16.17 -6.33 -0.80
N ASN A 206 15.45 -6.79 -1.81
CA ASN A 206 15.08 -6.04 -3.01
C ASN A 206 13.76 -6.62 -3.52
N GLU A 207 12.65 -6.09 -3.06
CA GLU A 207 11.34 -6.69 -3.24
C GLU A 207 10.28 -5.66 -3.62
N ILE A 208 9.33 -6.09 -4.46
CA ILE A 208 8.16 -5.32 -4.89
C ILE A 208 6.91 -6.10 -4.56
N TYR A 209 5.98 -5.46 -3.85
CA TYR A 209 4.70 -6.03 -3.45
C TYR A 209 3.55 -5.25 -4.07
N PHE A 210 2.52 -5.99 -4.49
CA PHE A 210 1.21 -5.44 -4.81
C PHE A 210 0.20 -5.86 -3.76
N VAL A 211 -0.42 -4.91 -3.13
CA VAL A 211 -1.48 -5.14 -2.16
C VAL A 211 -2.80 -4.65 -2.75
N TRP A 212 -3.68 -5.60 -3.07
CA TRP A 212 -5.00 -5.30 -3.60
C TRP A 212 -5.89 -4.72 -2.51
N ASN A 213 -6.53 -3.60 -2.80
CA ASN A 213 -7.47 -2.98 -1.87
C ASN A 213 -8.88 -3.55 -2.06
N THR A 214 -8.99 -4.84 -1.87
CA THR A 214 -10.23 -5.63 -1.97
C THR A 214 -10.61 -6.17 -0.59
N GLN A 215 -11.85 -6.62 -0.44
CA GLN A 215 -12.32 -7.30 0.74
C GLN A 215 -12.99 -8.60 0.34
N GLU A 216 -12.60 -9.71 0.95
CA GLU A 216 -13.21 -11.01 0.67
C GLU A 216 -14.71 -10.97 0.97
N GLY A 217 -15.51 -11.56 0.07
CA GLY A 217 -16.96 -11.59 0.17
C GLY A 217 -17.67 -10.32 -0.29
N TYR A 218 -16.92 -9.33 -0.85
CA TYR A 218 -17.50 -8.05 -1.26
C TYR A 218 -17.02 -7.56 -2.61
N ILE A 219 -17.93 -6.95 -3.37
CA ILE A 219 -17.64 -6.18 -4.58
C ILE A 219 -17.64 -4.71 -4.19
N ILE A 220 -16.56 -3.99 -4.50
CA ILE A 220 -16.36 -2.58 -4.11
C ILE A 220 -16.54 -1.67 -5.33
N ASP A 221 -17.39 -0.65 -5.20
CA ASP A 221 -17.37 0.50 -6.09
C ASP A 221 -16.32 1.51 -5.60
N TYR A 222 -15.17 1.53 -6.23
CA TYR A 222 -14.03 2.36 -5.85
C TYR A 222 -14.30 3.87 -5.98
N LYS A 223 -15.28 4.26 -6.80
CA LYS A 223 -15.67 5.67 -6.98
C LYS A 223 -16.40 6.20 -5.76
N THR A 224 -17.32 5.42 -5.20
CA THR A 224 -18.21 5.87 -4.12
C THR A 224 -17.87 5.24 -2.76
N GLY A 225 -17.12 4.15 -2.75
CA GLY A 225 -16.88 3.34 -1.57
C GLY A 225 -18.08 2.49 -1.14
N ASN A 226 -19.14 2.42 -1.94
CA ASN A 226 -20.22 1.48 -1.69
C ASN A 226 -19.73 0.07 -1.98
N TYR A 227 -20.30 -0.92 -1.31
CA TYR A 227 -19.98 -2.32 -1.55
C TYR A 227 -21.23 -3.20 -1.41
N LEU A 228 -21.18 -4.34 -2.07
CA LEU A 228 -22.22 -5.36 -2.03
C LEU A 228 -21.59 -6.70 -1.65
N PRO A 229 -22.21 -7.48 -0.76
CA PRO A 229 -21.77 -8.83 -0.51
C PRO A 229 -21.94 -9.68 -1.78
N TYR A 230 -21.05 -10.63 -2.01
CA TYR A 230 -21.27 -11.66 -3.02
C TYR A 230 -21.12 -13.05 -2.39
N ASP A 231 -21.94 -14.00 -2.85
CA ASP A 231 -21.93 -15.36 -2.35
C ASP A 231 -21.01 -16.23 -3.23
N LYS A 232 -19.97 -16.84 -2.64
CA LYS A 232 -19.08 -17.78 -3.35
C LYS A 232 -19.77 -19.06 -3.79
N LYS A 233 -20.99 -19.34 -3.27
CA LYS A 233 -21.70 -20.61 -3.51
C LYS A 233 -22.37 -20.73 -4.87
N ILE A 234 -22.39 -19.70 -5.70
CA ILE A 234 -23.10 -19.69 -6.99
C ILE A 234 -22.26 -20.28 -8.14
N GLN A 235 -21.04 -20.78 -7.89
CA GLN A 235 -20.13 -21.30 -8.93
C GLN A 235 -19.67 -22.75 -8.66
N ALA A 236 -20.53 -23.59 -8.13
CA ALA A 236 -20.31 -25.04 -8.10
C ALA A 236 -21.07 -25.74 -9.24
#